data_b639ec998ac99c5387dc064bd61fd664
#
_entry.id   b639ec998ac99c5387dc064bd61fd664
#
_cell.length_a   1.000
_cell.length_b   1.000
_cell.length_c   1.000
_cell.angle_alpha   90.00
_cell.angle_beta   90.00
_cell.angle_gamma   90.00
#
_symmetry.space_group_name_H-M   'P 1'
#
loop_
_entity.id
_entity.type
_entity.pdbx_description
1 polymer ?
#
loop_
_entity_poly.entity_id
_entity_poly.type
_entity_poly.pdbx_seq_one_letter_code
_entity_poly.pdbx_strand_id
1 'polypeptide(L)'
;LRLSDGREVTLEKETTCVLTEEDGTRISVGGQEHIVYQAVSQEQEKLAYNTITVPRGGEYSLVLSDGTRVWLNAETELTYPTVFGKGERKLMLKGEACFEVVTDTARPFIVESFYNRVEVLGTRFNVSAYTGKSAVKTTLLRGKVKVSNRKGQLVLSPGEQAVCLEEEIEKCEVDARAVAAWVDGTFEFENMSLGEITDQLGRWYDVDFVFADPQLKAITFTGAATRYRELDFVLRMLEELARVRFQLENKTIRVSKI
;
A
#
# COMPACT_ATOMS: atom_id res chain seq x y z
N LEU A 1 -13.31 8.78 0.49
CA LEU A 1 -12.52 10.00 0.65
C LEU A 1 -13.18 10.89 1.70
N ARG A 2 -12.45 11.23 2.76
CA ARG A 2 -12.86 12.25 3.74
C ARG A 2 -12.08 13.52 3.47
N LEU A 3 -12.80 14.60 3.25
CA LEU A 3 -12.25 15.93 2.98
C LEU A 3 -11.81 16.64 4.26
N SER A 4 -11.08 17.73 4.13
CA SER A 4 -10.54 18.52 5.26
C SER A 4 -11.63 19.12 6.16
N ASP A 5 -12.81 19.41 5.61
CA ASP A 5 -13.99 19.91 6.32
C ASP A 5 -14.84 18.80 6.97
N GLY A 6 -14.44 17.54 6.84
CA GLY A 6 -15.11 16.37 7.40
C GLY A 6 -16.17 15.75 6.50
N ARG A 7 -16.47 16.31 5.32
CA ARG A 7 -17.37 15.67 4.35
C ARG A 7 -16.78 14.33 3.89
N GLU A 8 -17.63 13.32 3.77
CA GLU A 8 -17.25 12.02 3.25
C GLU A 8 -17.86 11.78 1.88
N VAL A 9 -17.04 11.29 0.95
CA VAL A 9 -17.44 11.00 -0.42
C VAL A 9 -17.06 9.55 -0.73
N THR A 10 -18.07 8.72 -1.06
CA THR A 10 -17.84 7.38 -1.57
C THR A 10 -17.41 7.47 -3.02
N LEU A 11 -16.29 6.82 -3.35
CA LEU A 11 -15.73 6.78 -4.69
C LEU A 11 -15.95 5.39 -5.28
N GLU A 12 -16.79 5.30 -6.28
CA GLU A 12 -17.04 4.07 -7.05
C GLU A 12 -16.29 4.14 -8.39
N LYS A 13 -16.11 2.99 -9.06
CA LYS A 13 -15.33 2.90 -10.32
C LYS A 13 -15.77 3.87 -11.42
N GLU A 14 -17.06 4.23 -11.46
CA GLU A 14 -17.63 5.13 -12.47
C GLU A 14 -17.86 6.54 -11.94
N THR A 15 -17.46 6.83 -10.70
CA THR A 15 -17.66 8.15 -10.12
C THR A 15 -16.83 9.18 -10.87
N THR A 16 -17.52 10.14 -11.47
CA THR A 16 -16.90 11.33 -12.07
C THR A 16 -17.50 12.57 -11.42
N CYS A 17 -16.69 13.30 -10.66
CA CYS A 17 -17.13 14.52 -10.02
C CYS A 17 -15.96 15.49 -9.81
N VAL A 18 -16.28 16.75 -9.58
CA VAL A 18 -15.32 17.76 -9.14
C VAL A 18 -15.75 18.23 -7.75
N LEU A 19 -14.85 18.05 -6.79
CA LEU A 19 -15.03 18.55 -5.43
C LEU A 19 -14.18 19.79 -5.24
N THR A 20 -14.61 20.66 -4.35
CA THR A 20 -13.85 21.87 -4.00
C THR A 20 -13.70 21.91 -2.49
N GLU A 21 -12.47 22.09 -2.04
CA GLU A 21 -12.11 22.30 -0.64
C GLU A 21 -12.41 23.74 -0.21
N GLU A 22 -12.43 24.00 1.10
CA GLU A 22 -12.59 25.36 1.64
C GLU A 22 -11.47 26.32 1.19
N ASP A 23 -10.28 25.78 0.95
CA ASP A 23 -9.11 26.50 0.46
C ASP A 23 -9.14 26.79 -1.05
N GLY A 24 -10.19 26.37 -1.76
CA GLY A 24 -10.35 26.49 -3.19
C GLY A 24 -9.66 25.40 -4.01
N THR A 25 -8.94 24.48 -3.40
CA THR A 25 -8.33 23.34 -4.09
C THR A 25 -9.39 22.53 -4.80
N ARG A 26 -9.21 22.27 -6.09
CA ARG A 26 -10.10 21.42 -6.89
C ARG A 26 -9.60 19.99 -6.88
N ILE A 27 -10.52 19.08 -6.62
CA ILE A 27 -10.27 17.63 -6.62
C ILE A 27 -11.12 17.05 -7.75
N SER A 28 -10.47 16.66 -8.84
CA SER A 28 -11.14 15.99 -9.96
C SER A 28 -11.08 14.49 -9.72
N VAL A 29 -12.25 13.86 -9.62
CA VAL A 29 -12.41 12.40 -9.58
C VAL A 29 -12.79 11.95 -10.98
N GLY A 30 -11.98 11.12 -11.61
CA GLY A 30 -12.19 10.64 -12.98
C GLY A 30 -12.44 9.12 -13.05
N GLY A 31 -13.20 8.68 -14.07
CA GLY A 31 -13.69 7.31 -14.26
C GLY A 31 -12.67 6.19 -14.52
N GLN A 32 -11.39 6.37 -14.22
CA GLN A 32 -10.36 5.33 -14.26
C GLN A 32 -9.53 5.33 -12.97
N GLU A 33 -10.21 5.43 -11.81
CA GLU A 33 -9.59 5.27 -10.48
C GLU A 33 -8.52 6.34 -10.16
N HIS A 34 -8.67 7.56 -10.65
CA HIS A 34 -7.71 8.63 -10.40
C HIS A 34 -8.37 9.83 -9.73
N ILE A 35 -7.81 10.23 -8.59
CA ILE A 35 -8.04 11.56 -8.03
C ILE A 35 -6.88 12.45 -8.44
N VAL A 36 -7.19 13.65 -8.94
CA VAL A 36 -6.18 14.65 -9.30
C VAL A 36 -6.45 15.92 -8.52
N TYR A 37 -5.43 16.37 -7.78
CA TYR A 37 -5.47 17.62 -7.04
C TYR A 37 -4.93 18.78 -7.88
N GLN A 38 -5.69 19.86 -7.97
CA GLN A 38 -5.31 21.10 -8.62
C GLN A 38 -5.37 22.25 -7.61
N ALA A 39 -4.22 22.67 -7.13
CA ALA A 39 -4.10 23.81 -6.22
C ALA A 39 -4.43 25.13 -6.92
N VAL A 40 -5.19 26.01 -6.25
CA VAL A 40 -5.52 27.34 -6.77
C VAL A 40 -4.48 28.38 -6.34
N SER A 41 -3.81 28.20 -5.20
CA SER A 41 -2.72 29.07 -4.75
C SER A 41 -1.70 28.29 -3.89
N GLN A 42 -0.43 28.73 -3.93
CA GLN A 42 0.65 28.14 -3.11
C GLN A 42 0.82 28.83 -1.73
N GLU A 43 0.05 29.87 -1.43
CA GLU A 43 0.18 30.63 -0.18
C GLU A 43 -0.93 30.24 0.80
N GLN A 44 -0.79 29.09 1.45
CA GLN A 44 -1.68 28.70 2.55
C GLN A 44 -0.92 28.66 3.87
N GLU A 45 -1.41 29.42 4.85
CA GLU A 45 -0.89 29.38 6.23
C GLU A 45 -1.31 28.11 7.00
N LYS A 46 -2.38 27.42 6.57
CA LYS A 46 -2.85 26.17 7.18
C LYS A 46 -2.95 25.06 6.13
N LEU A 47 -2.26 23.97 6.38
CA LEU A 47 -2.39 22.75 5.57
C LEU A 47 -3.74 22.08 5.90
N ALA A 48 -4.58 21.92 4.90
CA ALA A 48 -5.77 21.08 4.97
C ALA A 48 -5.38 19.62 4.63
N TYR A 49 -5.94 18.65 5.35
CA TYR A 49 -5.62 17.23 5.15
C TYR A 49 -6.85 16.45 4.73
N ASN A 50 -6.67 15.62 3.73
CA ASN A 50 -7.64 14.63 3.30
C ASN A 50 -7.21 13.23 3.73
N THR A 51 -8.17 12.35 3.89
CA THR A 51 -7.93 10.94 4.15
C THR A 51 -8.69 10.10 3.14
N ILE A 52 -7.97 9.26 2.40
CA ILE A 52 -8.56 8.22 1.56
C ILE A 52 -8.45 6.87 2.26
N THR A 53 -9.57 6.15 2.33
CA THR A 53 -9.64 4.80 2.89
C THR A 53 -10.07 3.85 1.79
N VAL A 54 -9.23 2.85 1.51
CA VAL A 54 -9.51 1.75 0.59
C VAL A 54 -9.94 0.54 1.42
N PRO A 55 -11.16 0.04 1.26
CA PRO A 55 -11.61 -1.14 2.00
C PRO A 55 -10.92 -2.42 1.51
N ARG A 56 -11.16 -3.52 2.19
CA ARG A 56 -10.84 -4.86 1.69
C ARG A 56 -11.58 -5.09 0.37
N GLY A 57 -10.95 -5.79 -0.56
CA GLY A 57 -11.47 -6.00 -1.92
C GLY A 57 -11.32 -4.81 -2.87
N GLY A 58 -10.79 -3.66 -2.38
CA GLY A 58 -10.59 -2.46 -3.17
C GLY A 58 -9.13 -2.20 -3.52
N GLU A 59 -8.93 -1.38 -4.52
CA GLU A 59 -7.67 -0.71 -4.86
C GLU A 59 -7.99 0.69 -5.36
N TYR A 60 -7.06 1.61 -5.21
CA TYR A 60 -7.24 2.97 -5.70
C TYR A 60 -5.91 3.61 -6.09
N SER A 61 -5.96 4.59 -6.99
CA SER A 61 -4.79 5.40 -7.31
C SER A 61 -5.12 6.88 -7.30
N LEU A 62 -4.12 7.70 -6.97
CA LEU A 62 -4.27 9.17 -6.97
C LEU A 62 -2.99 9.86 -7.40
N VAL A 63 -3.16 11.08 -7.88
CA VAL A 63 -2.07 12.01 -8.18
C VAL A 63 -2.14 13.16 -7.19
N LEU A 64 -1.11 13.30 -6.37
CA LEU A 64 -0.99 14.36 -5.37
C LEU A 64 -0.73 15.73 -6.03
N SER A 65 -0.85 16.80 -5.27
CA SER A 65 -0.71 18.18 -5.76
C SER A 65 0.69 18.53 -6.30
N ASP A 66 1.71 17.73 -5.99
CA ASP A 66 3.07 17.85 -6.54
C ASP A 66 3.30 16.99 -7.80
N GLY A 67 2.27 16.26 -8.26
CA GLY A 67 2.34 15.33 -9.37
C GLY A 67 2.81 13.91 -9.00
N THR A 68 3.10 13.65 -7.73
CA THR A 68 3.44 12.31 -7.23
C THR A 68 2.27 11.36 -7.43
N ARG A 69 2.54 10.19 -8.01
CA ARG A 69 1.55 9.12 -8.18
C ARG A 69 1.60 8.17 -7.01
N VAL A 70 0.43 7.78 -6.52
CA VAL A 70 0.28 6.84 -5.41
C VAL A 70 -0.75 5.78 -5.78
N TRP A 71 -0.37 4.51 -5.66
CA TRP A 71 -1.28 3.37 -5.74
C TRP A 71 -1.50 2.84 -4.34
N LEU A 72 -2.76 2.64 -3.97
CA LEU A 72 -3.20 2.16 -2.67
C LEU A 72 -3.76 0.76 -2.81
N ASN A 73 -3.23 -0.18 -2.04
CA ASN A 73 -3.70 -1.56 -1.98
C ASN A 73 -4.94 -1.69 -1.08
N ALA A 74 -5.57 -2.85 -1.08
CA ALA A 74 -6.71 -3.15 -0.20
C ALA A 74 -6.35 -2.93 1.28
N GLU A 75 -7.35 -2.52 2.08
CA GLU A 75 -7.23 -2.27 3.52
C GLU A 75 -6.18 -1.18 3.84
N THR A 76 -6.20 -0.07 3.09
CA THR A 76 -5.22 1.01 3.20
C THR A 76 -5.89 2.34 3.53
N GLU A 77 -5.28 3.10 4.44
CA GLU A 77 -5.61 4.48 4.78
C GLU A 77 -4.41 5.37 4.50
N LEU A 78 -4.61 6.43 3.72
CA LEU A 78 -3.61 7.46 3.42
C LEU A 78 -4.14 8.82 3.83
N THR A 79 -3.42 9.52 4.72
CA THR A 79 -3.71 10.91 5.09
C THR A 79 -2.62 11.82 4.52
N TYR A 80 -3.02 12.83 3.77
CA TYR A 80 -2.12 13.70 3.02
C TYR A 80 -2.67 15.13 2.93
N PRO A 81 -1.81 16.16 2.81
CA PRO A 81 -2.26 17.53 2.63
C PRO A 81 -2.83 17.75 1.22
N THR A 82 -3.86 18.55 1.09
CA THR A 82 -4.44 18.96 -0.20
C THR A 82 -3.42 19.63 -1.11
N VAL A 83 -2.52 20.43 -0.50
CA VAL A 83 -1.39 21.09 -1.15
C VAL A 83 -0.16 20.96 -0.25
N PHE A 84 0.99 20.60 -0.82
CA PHE A 84 2.25 20.59 -0.07
C PHE A 84 2.80 22.01 0.12
N GLY A 85 3.17 22.33 1.36
CA GLY A 85 3.79 23.62 1.70
C GLY A 85 5.24 23.77 1.20
N LYS A 86 5.91 24.83 1.68
CA LYS A 86 7.31 25.16 1.31
C LYS A 86 8.36 24.22 1.94
N GLY A 87 7.96 23.42 2.95
CA GLY A 87 8.85 22.49 3.66
C GLY A 87 8.78 21.06 3.14
N GLU A 88 8.71 20.11 4.05
CA GLU A 88 8.58 18.68 3.73
C GLU A 88 7.24 18.37 3.08
N ARG A 89 7.22 17.43 2.13
CA ARG A 89 6.02 16.83 1.53
C ARG A 89 5.65 15.59 2.34
N LYS A 90 4.90 15.78 3.41
CA LYS A 90 4.64 14.76 4.42
C LYS A 90 3.24 14.18 4.33
N LEU A 91 3.14 12.85 4.47
CA LEU A 91 1.89 12.10 4.55
C LEU A 91 2.00 10.93 5.54
N MET A 92 0.85 10.37 5.95
CA MET A 92 0.77 9.24 6.86
C MET A 92 0.08 8.06 6.17
N LEU A 93 0.65 6.85 6.35
CA LEU A 93 0.19 5.61 5.75
C LEU A 93 -0.12 4.56 6.82
N LYS A 94 -1.29 3.91 6.68
CA LYS A 94 -1.63 2.62 7.27
C LYS A 94 -2.06 1.70 6.13
N GLY A 95 -1.54 0.49 6.05
CA GLY A 95 -1.78 -0.43 4.93
C GLY A 95 -0.62 -0.45 3.95
N GLU A 96 -0.88 -0.54 2.66
CA GLU A 96 0.17 -0.68 1.65
C GLU A 96 -0.02 0.29 0.49
N ALA A 97 1.07 0.96 0.13
CA ALA A 97 1.09 1.87 -1.01
C ALA A 97 2.41 1.80 -1.78
N CYS A 98 2.29 1.94 -3.11
CA CYS A 98 3.42 2.17 -4.00
C CYS A 98 3.43 3.65 -4.41
N PHE A 99 4.59 4.27 -4.33
CA PHE A 99 4.80 5.68 -4.62
C PHE A 99 5.72 5.85 -5.82
N GLU A 100 5.37 6.73 -6.74
CA GLU A 100 6.26 7.26 -7.76
C GLU A 100 6.39 8.76 -7.56
N VAL A 101 7.41 9.14 -6.80
CA VAL A 101 7.58 10.51 -6.29
C VAL A 101 8.27 11.38 -7.33
N VAL A 102 7.67 12.55 -7.61
CA VAL A 102 8.27 13.59 -8.43
C VAL A 102 9.53 14.13 -7.75
N THR A 103 10.61 14.25 -8.54
CA THR A 103 11.90 14.73 -8.02
C THR A 103 11.83 16.18 -7.59
N ASP A 104 12.12 16.42 -6.31
CA ASP A 104 12.28 17.74 -5.72
C ASP A 104 13.31 17.66 -4.59
N THR A 105 14.52 18.15 -4.86
CA THR A 105 15.64 18.10 -3.92
C THR A 105 15.56 19.13 -2.81
N ALA A 106 14.74 20.17 -2.99
CA ALA A 106 14.55 21.22 -2.00
C ALA A 106 13.49 20.84 -0.94
N ARG A 107 12.53 19.98 -1.30
CA ARG A 107 11.45 19.55 -0.42
C ARG A 107 11.38 18.02 -0.37
N PRO A 108 11.97 17.38 0.65
CA PRO A 108 11.93 15.94 0.81
C PRO A 108 10.47 15.44 0.92
N PHE A 109 10.21 14.26 0.34
CA PHE A 109 8.94 13.56 0.46
C PHE A 109 9.04 12.54 1.58
N ILE A 110 8.08 12.61 2.51
CA ILE A 110 8.10 11.84 3.75
C ILE A 110 6.85 10.97 3.85
N VAL A 111 7.04 9.67 4.01
CA VAL A 111 5.97 8.74 4.38
C VAL A 111 6.18 8.30 5.82
N GLU A 112 5.26 8.65 6.70
CA GLU A 112 5.25 8.18 8.08
C GLU A 112 4.26 7.04 8.27
N SER A 113 4.65 6.05 9.05
CA SER A 113 3.79 4.99 9.56
C SER A 113 4.10 4.75 11.05
N PHE A 114 3.48 3.72 11.66
CA PHE A 114 3.59 3.54 13.11
C PHE A 114 5.00 3.17 13.61
N TYR A 115 5.88 2.60 12.78
CA TYR A 115 7.25 2.23 13.21
C TYR A 115 8.35 2.91 12.41
N ASN A 116 8.06 3.56 11.28
CA ASN A 116 9.11 4.11 10.46
C ASN A 116 8.76 5.47 9.84
N ARG A 117 9.82 6.17 9.45
CA ARG A 117 9.80 7.35 8.60
C ARG A 117 10.64 7.05 7.36
N VAL A 118 10.04 7.15 6.21
CA VAL A 118 10.65 6.98 4.90
C VAL A 118 10.85 8.35 4.27
N GLU A 119 12.08 8.68 3.85
CA GLU A 119 12.45 9.97 3.25
C GLU A 119 13.05 9.77 1.87
N VAL A 120 12.54 10.49 0.87
CA VAL A 120 13.00 10.43 -0.52
C VAL A 120 13.00 11.80 -1.18
N LEU A 121 13.73 11.95 -2.29
CA LEU A 121 13.78 13.18 -3.09
C LEU A 121 13.17 13.02 -4.49
N GLY A 122 13.00 11.77 -4.96
CA GLY A 122 12.47 11.44 -6.29
C GLY A 122 12.72 9.97 -6.59
N THR A 123 11.79 9.10 -6.24
CA THR A 123 12.04 7.67 -6.03
C THR A 123 10.76 6.89 -6.30
N ARG A 124 10.90 5.65 -6.81
CA ARG A 124 9.80 4.68 -6.85
C ARG A 124 10.03 3.61 -5.79
N PHE A 125 9.10 3.44 -4.86
CA PHE A 125 9.21 2.52 -3.73
C PHE A 125 7.84 2.05 -3.24
N ASN A 126 7.82 0.91 -2.55
CA ASN A 126 6.64 0.34 -1.92
C ASN A 126 6.78 0.40 -0.39
N VAL A 127 5.72 0.72 0.32
CA VAL A 127 5.64 0.65 1.79
C VAL A 127 4.47 -0.22 2.17
N SER A 128 4.73 -1.26 2.97
CA SER A 128 3.71 -2.13 3.56
C SER A 128 3.72 -1.97 5.08
N ALA A 129 2.68 -1.30 5.60
CA ALA A 129 2.51 -0.89 6.99
C ALA A 129 1.11 -1.28 7.50
N TYR A 130 0.73 -2.55 7.34
CA TYR A 130 -0.55 -3.06 7.84
C TYR A 130 -0.58 -3.16 9.36
N THR A 131 -1.65 -2.67 9.98
CA THR A 131 -1.90 -2.83 11.42
C THR A 131 -2.01 -4.32 11.79
N GLY A 132 -1.51 -4.67 12.97
CA GLY A 132 -1.48 -6.08 13.42
C GLY A 132 -0.33 -6.92 12.85
N LYS A 133 0.50 -6.36 11.98
CA LYS A 133 1.78 -6.97 11.60
C LYS A 133 2.92 -6.46 12.50
N SER A 134 3.89 -7.32 12.76
CA SER A 134 5.02 -7.00 13.63
C SER A 134 6.01 -6.03 12.99
N ALA A 135 6.02 -5.91 11.67
CA ALA A 135 7.00 -5.13 10.93
C ALA A 135 6.36 -4.25 9.85
N VAL A 136 6.99 -3.10 9.61
CA VAL A 136 6.77 -2.27 8.41
C VAL A 136 7.88 -2.58 7.42
N LYS A 137 7.51 -2.88 6.17
CA LYS A 137 8.45 -3.19 5.10
C LYS A 137 8.49 -2.02 4.11
N THR A 138 9.69 -1.56 3.75
CA THR A 138 9.92 -0.54 2.73
C THR A 138 10.84 -1.09 1.66
N THR A 139 10.38 -1.20 0.42
CA THR A 139 11.13 -1.79 -0.70
C THR A 139 11.43 -0.75 -1.75
N LEU A 140 12.68 -0.67 -2.18
CA LEU A 140 13.12 0.30 -3.18
C LEU A 140 13.15 -0.29 -4.59
N LEU A 141 12.39 0.31 -5.51
CA LEU A 141 12.39 -0.06 -6.92
C LEU A 141 13.38 0.77 -7.74
N ARG A 142 13.41 2.10 -7.53
CA ARG A 142 14.29 3.03 -8.27
C ARG A 142 14.60 4.26 -7.44
N GLY A 143 15.86 4.71 -7.49
CA GLY A 143 16.32 5.92 -6.81
C GLY A 143 17.07 5.61 -5.52
N LYS A 144 16.76 6.34 -4.46
CA LYS A 144 17.35 6.18 -3.13
C LYS A 144 16.30 6.46 -2.05
N VAL A 145 16.27 5.62 -1.03
CA VAL A 145 15.36 5.76 0.12
C VAL A 145 16.18 5.78 1.40
N LYS A 146 15.88 6.73 2.26
CA LYS A 146 16.36 6.73 3.64
C LYS A 146 15.19 6.27 4.53
N VAL A 147 15.40 5.21 5.30
CA VAL A 147 14.42 4.68 6.26
C VAL A 147 14.98 4.87 7.66
N SER A 148 14.15 5.34 8.56
CA SER A 148 14.51 5.53 9.97
C SER A 148 13.39 5.09 10.89
N ASN A 149 13.75 4.59 12.07
CA ASN A 149 12.86 4.34 13.20
C ASN A 149 13.45 4.99 14.46
N ARG A 150 12.93 4.67 15.64
CA ARG A 150 13.41 5.23 16.93
C ARG A 150 14.85 4.82 17.25
N LYS A 151 15.37 3.72 16.70
CA LYS A 151 16.68 3.12 17.06
C LYS A 151 17.77 3.38 16.05
N GLY A 152 17.43 3.71 14.81
CA GLY A 152 18.45 3.91 13.80
C GLY A 152 17.91 4.36 12.46
N GLN A 153 18.82 4.41 11.50
CA GLN A 153 18.51 4.74 10.11
C GLN A 153 19.37 3.91 9.17
N LEU A 154 18.83 3.64 7.98
CA LEU A 154 19.58 3.02 6.89
C LEU A 154 19.17 3.62 5.54
N VAL A 155 19.98 3.37 4.54
CA VAL A 155 19.72 3.80 3.17
C VAL A 155 19.61 2.57 2.30
N LEU A 156 18.57 2.55 1.46
CA LEU A 156 18.32 1.47 0.50
C LEU A 156 18.84 1.86 -0.89
N SER A 157 19.36 0.85 -1.57
CA SER A 157 19.62 0.79 -3.01
C SER A 157 18.50 -0.02 -3.71
N PRO A 158 18.28 0.14 -5.04
CA PRO A 158 17.28 -0.65 -5.76
C PRO A 158 17.47 -2.16 -5.55
N GLY A 159 16.37 -2.88 -5.28
CA GLY A 159 16.38 -4.30 -4.92
C GLY A 159 16.55 -4.58 -3.43
N GLU A 160 16.70 -3.53 -2.59
CA GLU A 160 16.79 -3.71 -1.15
C GLU A 160 15.45 -3.37 -0.46
N GLN A 161 15.21 -4.05 0.66
CA GLN A 161 14.06 -3.84 1.54
C GLN A 161 14.53 -3.58 2.96
N ALA A 162 13.96 -2.55 3.60
CA ALA A 162 14.04 -2.35 5.04
C ALA A 162 12.87 -3.04 5.72
N VAL A 163 13.16 -3.77 6.81
CA VAL A 163 12.19 -4.37 7.72
C VAL A 163 12.31 -3.65 9.05
N CYS A 164 11.32 -2.83 9.38
CA CYS A 164 11.28 -2.05 10.62
C CYS A 164 10.35 -2.71 11.62
N LEU A 165 10.89 -3.19 12.70
CA LEU A 165 10.20 -3.52 13.93
C LEU A 165 10.19 -2.28 14.86
N GLU A 166 9.49 -2.35 15.97
CA GLU A 166 9.43 -1.24 16.92
C GLU A 166 10.82 -0.82 17.41
N GLU A 167 11.68 -1.80 17.70
CA GLU A 167 13.01 -1.63 18.32
C GLU A 167 14.17 -1.98 17.38
N GLU A 168 13.90 -2.45 16.17
CA GLU A 168 14.92 -2.93 15.24
C GLU A 168 14.67 -2.41 13.82
N ILE A 169 15.75 -2.29 13.07
CA ILE A 169 15.70 -1.98 11.64
C ILE A 169 16.75 -2.84 10.94
N GLU A 170 16.29 -3.66 10.01
CA GLU A 170 17.14 -4.57 9.24
C GLU A 170 17.00 -4.28 7.75
N LYS A 171 18.00 -4.73 6.99
CA LYS A 171 18.02 -4.62 5.54
C LYS A 171 18.28 -5.98 4.92
N CYS A 172 17.52 -6.33 3.87
CA CYS A 172 17.69 -7.53 3.07
C CYS A 172 17.53 -7.23 1.58
N GLU A 173 18.03 -8.12 0.73
CA GLU A 173 17.76 -8.10 -0.71
C GLU A 173 16.45 -8.83 -1.01
N VAL A 174 15.69 -8.31 -1.98
CA VAL A 174 14.42 -8.88 -2.45
C VAL A 174 14.24 -8.62 -3.94
N ASP A 175 13.40 -9.41 -4.60
CA ASP A 175 12.88 -8.98 -5.90
C ASP A 175 11.86 -7.83 -5.72
N ALA A 176 12.35 -6.60 -5.87
CA ALA A 176 11.52 -5.40 -5.70
C ALA A 176 10.39 -5.32 -6.74
N ARG A 177 10.53 -5.99 -7.90
CA ARG A 177 9.46 -6.04 -8.91
C ARG A 177 8.34 -6.95 -8.44
N ALA A 178 8.68 -8.12 -7.93
CA ALA A 178 7.71 -9.04 -7.34
C ALA A 178 6.92 -8.39 -6.19
N VAL A 179 7.62 -7.65 -5.29
CA VAL A 179 6.96 -6.92 -4.20
C VAL A 179 5.95 -5.89 -4.70
N ALA A 180 6.22 -5.22 -5.83
CA ALA A 180 5.36 -4.17 -6.38
C ALA A 180 4.44 -4.66 -7.53
N ALA A 181 4.46 -5.95 -7.88
CA ALA A 181 3.68 -6.52 -8.99
C ALA A 181 2.16 -6.34 -8.84
N TRP A 182 1.71 -6.15 -7.60
CA TRP A 182 0.30 -5.86 -7.32
C TRP A 182 -0.20 -4.56 -8.00
N VAL A 183 0.66 -3.58 -8.25
CA VAL A 183 0.34 -2.36 -9.00
C VAL A 183 -0.06 -2.67 -10.45
N ASP A 184 0.54 -3.73 -11.00
CA ASP A 184 0.29 -4.20 -12.36
C ASP A 184 -0.77 -5.34 -12.40
N GLY A 185 -1.49 -5.55 -11.27
CA GLY A 185 -2.57 -6.53 -11.18
C GLY A 185 -2.10 -7.99 -11.08
N THR A 186 -0.91 -8.23 -10.53
CA THR A 186 -0.34 -9.57 -10.37
C THR A 186 0.01 -9.84 -8.91
N PHE A 187 -0.29 -11.05 -8.44
CA PHE A 187 0.32 -11.59 -7.24
C PHE A 187 1.60 -12.33 -7.65
N GLU A 188 2.72 -11.93 -7.11
CA GLU A 188 3.99 -12.66 -7.25
C GLU A 188 4.43 -13.15 -5.88
N PHE A 189 4.71 -14.44 -5.79
CA PHE A 189 5.15 -15.11 -4.58
C PHE A 189 6.56 -15.62 -4.81
N GLU A 190 7.53 -15.13 -4.08
CA GLU A 190 8.89 -15.61 -4.09
C GLU A 190 9.24 -16.15 -2.70
N ASN A 191 9.32 -17.48 -2.58
CA ASN A 191 9.55 -18.17 -1.30
C ASN A 191 8.65 -17.64 -0.16
N MET A 192 7.41 -17.26 -0.53
CA MET A 192 6.46 -16.62 0.37
C MET A 192 5.68 -17.67 1.16
N SER A 193 5.52 -17.47 2.45
CA SER A 193 4.78 -18.40 3.31
C SER A 193 3.29 -18.39 3.00
N LEU A 194 2.63 -19.55 3.16
CA LEU A 194 1.18 -19.67 2.97
C LEU A 194 0.42 -18.68 3.88
N GLY A 195 0.95 -18.41 5.07
CA GLY A 195 0.39 -17.38 5.95
C GLY A 195 0.41 -16.00 5.32
N GLU A 196 1.53 -15.58 4.72
CA GLU A 196 1.63 -14.27 4.03
C GLU A 196 0.77 -14.23 2.76
N ILE A 197 0.72 -15.33 1.99
CA ILE A 197 -0.13 -15.46 0.80
C ILE A 197 -1.61 -15.31 1.19
N THR A 198 -2.07 -16.04 2.20
CA THR A 198 -3.48 -15.97 2.65
C THR A 198 -3.83 -14.61 3.23
N ASP A 199 -2.88 -13.90 3.85
CA ASP A 199 -3.08 -12.51 4.28
C ASP A 199 -3.31 -11.57 3.08
N GLN A 200 -2.55 -11.73 1.97
CA GLN A 200 -2.74 -10.94 0.75
C GLN A 200 -4.07 -11.26 0.08
N LEU A 201 -4.36 -12.56 -0.11
CA LEU A 201 -5.62 -13.01 -0.72
C LEU A 201 -6.83 -12.58 0.12
N GLY A 202 -6.72 -12.66 1.45
CA GLY A 202 -7.78 -12.24 2.37
C GLY A 202 -8.14 -10.77 2.20
N ARG A 203 -7.15 -9.89 2.10
CA ARG A 203 -7.39 -8.46 1.84
C ARG A 203 -7.98 -8.20 0.46
N TRP A 204 -7.47 -8.88 -0.57
CA TRP A 204 -7.90 -8.64 -1.95
C TRP A 204 -9.31 -9.18 -2.24
N TYR A 205 -9.64 -10.39 -1.75
CA TYR A 205 -10.95 -11.01 -2.00
C TYR A 205 -11.98 -10.77 -0.89
N ASP A 206 -11.62 -10.01 0.14
CA ASP A 206 -12.45 -9.75 1.34
C ASP A 206 -12.94 -11.05 2.00
N VAL A 207 -12.01 -11.97 2.25
CA VAL A 207 -12.24 -13.24 2.94
C VAL A 207 -11.26 -13.45 4.07
N ASP A 208 -11.64 -14.25 5.06
CA ASP A 208 -10.77 -14.56 6.21
C ASP A 208 -10.25 -16.00 6.10
N PHE A 209 -8.98 -16.23 6.45
CA PHE A 209 -8.39 -17.56 6.46
C PHE A 209 -8.18 -18.05 7.89
N VAL A 210 -8.64 -19.28 8.17
CA VAL A 210 -8.47 -19.95 9.45
C VAL A 210 -7.74 -21.27 9.24
N PHE A 211 -6.60 -21.42 9.87
CA PHE A 211 -5.77 -22.61 9.77
C PHE A 211 -6.16 -23.63 10.84
N ALA A 212 -6.49 -24.85 10.43
CA ALA A 212 -6.75 -25.96 11.36
C ALA A 212 -5.46 -26.39 12.08
N ASP A 213 -4.31 -26.24 11.42
CA ASP A 213 -2.97 -26.46 11.98
C ASP A 213 -2.10 -25.22 11.69
N PRO A 214 -1.63 -24.50 12.73
CA PRO A 214 -0.78 -23.33 12.56
C PRO A 214 0.52 -23.58 11.79
N GLN A 215 1.03 -24.83 11.78
CA GLN A 215 2.26 -25.19 11.05
C GLN A 215 2.10 -25.04 9.53
N LEU A 216 0.87 -25.15 9.00
CA LEU A 216 0.60 -24.95 7.58
C LEU A 216 0.96 -23.54 7.09
N LYS A 217 0.95 -22.55 7.97
CA LYS A 217 1.35 -21.16 7.64
C LYS A 217 2.80 -21.06 7.14
N ALA A 218 3.66 -21.98 7.55
CA ALA A 218 5.09 -21.95 7.23
C ALA A 218 5.43 -22.59 5.86
N ILE A 219 4.48 -23.25 5.20
CA ILE A 219 4.68 -23.80 3.85
C ILE A 219 4.96 -22.64 2.89
N THR A 220 6.04 -22.72 2.11
CA THR A 220 6.43 -21.65 1.20
C THR A 220 6.11 -21.98 -0.25
N PHE A 221 5.86 -20.92 -1.03
CA PHE A 221 5.51 -21.00 -2.45
C PHE A 221 6.32 -20.00 -3.26
N THR A 222 6.59 -20.40 -4.50
CA THR A 222 7.09 -19.50 -5.54
C THR A 222 6.20 -19.66 -6.76
N GLY A 223 5.69 -18.56 -7.30
CA GLY A 223 4.80 -18.55 -8.44
C GLY A 223 4.13 -17.20 -8.62
N ALA A 224 3.27 -17.09 -9.63
CA ALA A 224 2.52 -15.88 -9.91
C ALA A 224 1.07 -16.20 -10.28
N ALA A 225 0.15 -15.28 -9.93
CA ALA A 225 -1.26 -15.35 -10.31
C ALA A 225 -1.79 -13.95 -10.62
N THR A 226 -2.66 -13.82 -11.62
CA THR A 226 -3.33 -12.56 -11.92
C THR A 226 -4.36 -12.24 -10.82
N ARG A 227 -4.31 -11.03 -10.25
CA ARG A 227 -5.21 -10.57 -9.17
C ARG A 227 -6.69 -10.59 -9.54
N TYR A 228 -7.01 -10.44 -10.84
CA TYR A 228 -8.38 -10.40 -11.34
C TYR A 228 -8.99 -11.77 -11.66
N ARG A 229 -8.29 -12.87 -11.34
CA ARG A 229 -8.87 -14.21 -11.39
C ARG A 229 -9.81 -14.44 -10.21
N GLU A 230 -10.78 -15.34 -10.41
CA GLU A 230 -11.63 -15.78 -9.31
C GLU A 230 -10.79 -16.44 -8.21
N LEU A 231 -11.16 -16.20 -6.95
CA LEU A 231 -10.47 -16.76 -5.78
C LEU A 231 -10.31 -18.28 -5.87
N ASP A 232 -11.37 -18.98 -6.32
CA ASP A 232 -11.39 -20.45 -6.46
C ASP A 232 -10.26 -20.95 -7.37
N PHE A 233 -9.93 -20.23 -8.43
CA PHE A 233 -8.79 -20.58 -9.29
C PHE A 233 -7.46 -20.54 -8.54
N VAL A 234 -7.24 -19.48 -7.76
CA VAL A 234 -5.99 -19.31 -6.99
C VAL A 234 -5.89 -20.37 -5.88
N LEU A 235 -7.01 -20.65 -5.20
CA LEU A 235 -7.05 -21.67 -4.16
C LEU A 235 -6.74 -23.05 -4.70
N ARG A 236 -7.33 -23.47 -5.83
CA ARG A 236 -7.02 -24.76 -6.47
C ARG A 236 -5.55 -24.89 -6.84
N MET A 237 -4.95 -23.84 -7.39
CA MET A 237 -3.52 -23.82 -7.69
C MET A 237 -2.67 -24.06 -6.44
N LEU A 238 -3.04 -23.43 -5.31
CA LEU A 238 -2.34 -23.63 -4.04
C LEU A 238 -2.58 -25.04 -3.45
N GLU A 239 -3.79 -25.60 -3.60
CA GLU A 239 -4.10 -26.97 -3.17
C GLU A 239 -3.21 -28.02 -3.87
N GLU A 240 -3.05 -27.88 -5.20
CA GLU A 240 -2.25 -28.79 -6.00
C GLU A 240 -0.76 -28.76 -5.59
N LEU A 241 -0.25 -27.58 -5.24
CA LEU A 241 1.16 -27.39 -4.92
C LEU A 241 1.51 -27.77 -3.47
N ALA A 242 0.60 -27.56 -2.51
CA ALA A 242 0.92 -27.65 -1.07
C ALA A 242 0.33 -28.86 -0.35
N ARG A 243 -0.48 -29.67 -1.00
CA ARG A 243 -1.24 -30.74 -0.34
C ARG A 243 -2.07 -30.22 0.85
N VAL A 244 -2.63 -29.04 0.70
CA VAL A 244 -3.60 -28.43 1.61
C VAL A 244 -4.98 -28.43 0.96
N ARG A 245 -6.01 -28.30 1.77
CA ARG A 245 -7.39 -28.14 1.30
C ARG A 245 -7.98 -26.84 1.82
N PHE A 246 -8.67 -26.11 0.95
CA PHE A 246 -9.42 -24.91 1.28
C PHE A 246 -10.91 -25.22 1.24
N GLN A 247 -11.61 -24.87 2.30
CA GLN A 247 -13.07 -25.02 2.40
C GLN A 247 -13.67 -23.66 2.69
N LEU A 248 -14.45 -23.13 1.73
CA LEU A 248 -15.12 -21.85 1.87
C LEU A 248 -16.47 -22.04 2.59
N GLU A 249 -16.63 -21.33 3.71
CA GLU A 249 -17.86 -21.24 4.48
C GLU A 249 -18.19 -19.76 4.69
N ASN A 250 -19.16 -19.24 3.92
CA ASN A 250 -19.46 -17.80 3.85
C ASN A 250 -18.22 -16.97 3.39
N LYS A 251 -17.71 -16.08 4.25
CA LYS A 251 -16.49 -15.29 4.02
C LYS A 251 -15.24 -15.88 4.69
N THR A 252 -15.34 -17.07 5.28
CA THR A 252 -14.22 -17.72 5.98
C THR A 252 -13.75 -18.93 5.20
N ILE A 253 -12.45 -19.04 5.00
CA ILE A 253 -11.78 -20.17 4.32
C ILE A 253 -10.98 -20.94 5.36
N ARG A 254 -11.40 -22.17 5.60
CA ARG A 254 -10.67 -23.09 6.46
C ARG A 254 -9.57 -23.78 5.68
N VAL A 255 -8.35 -23.71 6.18
CA VAL A 255 -7.15 -24.35 5.62
C VAL A 255 -6.82 -25.59 6.45
N SER A 256 -6.78 -26.75 5.82
CA SER A 256 -6.45 -28.04 6.46
C SER A 256 -5.47 -28.84 5.62
N LYS A 257 -4.85 -29.84 6.21
CA LYS A 257 -4.01 -30.81 5.51
C LYS A 257 -4.91 -31.81 4.75
N ILE A 258 -4.46 -32.25 3.57
CA ILE A 258 -5.08 -33.37 2.84
C ILE A 258 -4.67 -34.69 3.47
#